data_e1be132a956ffaf6457e9f9f5a171e90
#
_entry.id   e1be132a956ffaf6457e9f9f5a171e90
#
_cell.length_a   1.000
_cell.length_b   1.000
_cell.length_c   1.000
_cell.angle_alpha   90.00
_cell.angle_beta   90.00
_cell.angle_gamma   90.00
#
_symmetry.space_group_name_H-M   'P 1'
#
loop_
_entity.id
_entity.type
_entity.pdbx_description
1 polymer ?
#
loop_
_entity_poly.entity_id
_entity_poly.type
_entity_poly.pdbx_seq_one_letter_code
_entity_poly.pdbx_strand_id
1 'polypeptide(L)'
;MKNLPRHKNLTIIFHATILFLYSASFFISPALCSSRQEAESAIQSAESTVLKCYNAVFEAEKAGANVSSLLRVLNEAGWLLSRARVAYNNGDFNSAYEYAVNCSQMLYGRVDEAKSLKLEAENARRMDFLVNYVGSSVGAVAIVVGGYAFWVFLKKREKTLEA
;
A
#
# COMPACT_ATOMS: atom_id res chain seq x y z
N MET A 1 -62.25 -46.08 -26.02
CA MET A 1 -60.86 -45.74 -26.32
C MET A 1 -60.78 -44.21 -26.36
N LYS A 2 -60.19 -43.53 -25.31
CA LYS A 2 -60.11 -42.08 -25.20
C LYS A 2 -58.90 -41.58 -25.96
N ASN A 3 -59.12 -40.84 -27.06
CA ASN A 3 -58.07 -40.13 -27.76
C ASN A 3 -57.59 -38.94 -26.85
N LEU A 4 -56.44 -39.10 -26.26
CA LEU A 4 -55.78 -38.00 -25.58
C LEU A 4 -55.32 -36.94 -26.59
N PRO A 5 -55.46 -35.64 -26.31
CA PRO A 5 -55.19 -34.59 -27.27
C PRO A 5 -53.66 -34.42 -27.45
N ARG A 6 -53.16 -34.95 -28.55
CA ARG A 6 -51.75 -34.90 -29.00
C ARG A 6 -51.19 -33.48 -29.15
N HIS A 7 -52.07 -32.50 -29.28
CA HIS A 7 -51.70 -31.09 -29.44
C HIS A 7 -51.23 -30.41 -28.13
N LYS A 8 -51.72 -30.82 -26.95
CA LYS A 8 -51.29 -30.23 -25.68
C LYS A 8 -49.86 -30.61 -25.33
N ASN A 9 -49.40 -31.78 -25.65
CA ASN A 9 -48.03 -32.23 -25.41
C ASN A 9 -47.02 -31.52 -26.31
N LEU A 10 -47.41 -31.20 -27.55
CA LEU A 10 -46.56 -30.50 -28.52
C LEU A 10 -46.30 -29.05 -28.09
N THR A 11 -47.32 -28.35 -27.56
CA THR A 11 -47.17 -26.99 -27.03
C THR A 11 -46.33 -26.94 -25.78
N ILE A 12 -46.43 -27.93 -24.89
CA ILE A 12 -45.61 -28.01 -23.65
C ILE A 12 -44.14 -28.26 -24.03
N ILE A 13 -43.86 -29.15 -24.98
CA ILE A 13 -42.49 -29.40 -25.45
C ILE A 13 -41.90 -28.16 -26.11
N PHE A 14 -42.69 -27.41 -26.89
CA PHE A 14 -42.23 -26.18 -27.53
C PHE A 14 -41.91 -25.07 -26.53
N HIS A 15 -42.69 -24.90 -25.45
CA HIS A 15 -42.41 -23.96 -24.40
C HIS A 15 -41.19 -24.38 -23.55
N ALA A 16 -41.01 -25.67 -23.28
CA ALA A 16 -39.86 -26.20 -22.56
C ALA A 16 -38.55 -26.00 -23.34
N THR A 17 -38.55 -26.17 -24.68
CA THR A 17 -37.38 -25.92 -25.52
C THR A 17 -37.02 -24.43 -25.59
N ILE A 18 -38.01 -23.54 -25.66
CA ILE A 18 -37.77 -22.08 -25.61
C ILE A 18 -37.20 -21.68 -24.27
N LEU A 19 -37.72 -22.21 -23.17
CA LEU A 19 -37.21 -21.91 -21.82
C LEU A 19 -35.78 -22.41 -21.63
N PHE A 20 -35.45 -23.57 -22.19
CA PHE A 20 -34.10 -24.14 -22.16
C PHE A 20 -33.11 -23.31 -23.00
N LEU A 21 -33.53 -22.81 -24.16
CA LEU A 21 -32.72 -21.90 -24.98
C LEU A 21 -32.48 -20.54 -24.27
N TYR A 22 -33.47 -20.03 -23.54
CA TYR A 22 -33.31 -18.81 -22.73
C TYR A 22 -32.35 -19.01 -21.56
N SER A 23 -32.38 -20.17 -20.91
CA SER A 23 -31.46 -20.47 -19.81
C SER A 23 -30.02 -20.65 -20.28
N ALA A 24 -29.81 -21.22 -21.47
CA ALA A 24 -28.49 -21.39 -22.06
C ALA A 24 -27.82 -20.04 -22.45
N SER A 25 -28.63 -19.02 -22.79
CA SER A 25 -28.09 -17.67 -23.09
C SER A 25 -27.52 -16.95 -21.88
N PHE A 26 -27.91 -17.34 -20.67
CA PHE A 26 -27.38 -16.74 -19.44
C PHE A 26 -25.97 -17.26 -19.03
N PHE A 27 -25.53 -18.37 -19.61
CA PHE A 27 -24.21 -18.96 -19.36
C PHE A 27 -23.13 -18.54 -20.36
N ILE A 28 -23.47 -17.73 -21.36
CA ILE A 28 -22.44 -17.07 -22.15
C ILE A 28 -21.94 -15.89 -21.32
N SER A 29 -21.02 -16.17 -20.36
CA SER A 29 -20.16 -15.12 -19.82
C SER A 29 -19.52 -14.47 -21.05
N PRO A 30 -19.67 -13.13 -21.24
CA PRO A 30 -18.85 -12.47 -22.23
C PRO A 30 -17.41 -12.77 -21.81
N ALA A 31 -16.69 -13.51 -22.63
CA ALA A 31 -15.24 -13.57 -22.51
C ALA A 31 -14.83 -12.10 -22.49
N LEU A 32 -14.35 -11.61 -21.33
CA LEU A 32 -13.89 -10.25 -21.12
C LEU A 32 -12.67 -10.06 -22.04
N CYS A 33 -12.97 -9.80 -23.32
CA CYS A 33 -11.97 -9.31 -24.25
C CYS A 33 -11.79 -7.84 -23.89
N SER A 34 -10.76 -7.53 -23.11
CA SER A 34 -10.46 -6.16 -22.76
C SER A 34 -10.23 -5.36 -24.03
N SER A 35 -10.97 -4.27 -24.17
CA SER A 35 -10.79 -3.37 -25.29
C SER A 35 -9.41 -2.69 -25.19
N ARG A 36 -8.88 -2.26 -26.32
CA ARG A 36 -7.66 -1.47 -26.36
C ARG A 36 -7.69 -0.29 -25.37
N GLN A 37 -8.82 0.38 -25.30
CA GLN A 37 -9.03 1.54 -24.43
C GLN A 37 -9.02 1.17 -22.94
N GLU A 38 -9.57 0.03 -22.56
CA GLU A 38 -9.55 -0.47 -21.18
C GLU A 38 -8.13 -0.84 -20.74
N ALA A 39 -7.39 -1.54 -21.62
CA ALA A 39 -5.99 -1.88 -21.34
C ALA A 39 -5.13 -0.62 -21.18
N GLU A 40 -5.30 0.37 -22.04
CA GLU A 40 -4.59 1.66 -21.96
C GLU A 40 -4.91 2.41 -20.67
N SER A 41 -6.19 2.49 -20.30
CA SER A 41 -6.62 3.12 -19.04
C SER A 41 -6.06 2.40 -17.82
N ALA A 42 -6.05 1.06 -17.82
CA ALA A 42 -5.46 0.27 -16.74
C ALA A 42 -3.96 0.51 -16.62
N ILE A 43 -3.22 0.56 -17.73
CA ILE A 43 -1.77 0.88 -17.74
C ILE A 43 -1.52 2.26 -17.15
N GLN A 44 -2.25 3.29 -17.60
CA GLN A 44 -2.10 4.65 -17.06
C GLN A 44 -2.39 4.73 -15.56
N SER A 45 -3.41 4.02 -15.10
CA SER A 45 -3.73 3.90 -13.67
C SER A 45 -2.60 3.24 -12.90
N ALA A 46 -2.04 2.14 -13.42
CA ALA A 46 -0.93 1.43 -12.81
C ALA A 46 0.33 2.32 -12.74
N GLU A 47 0.64 3.05 -13.81
CA GLU A 47 1.76 4.01 -13.85
C GLU A 47 1.62 5.09 -12.77
N SER A 48 0.43 5.68 -12.66
CA SER A 48 0.15 6.66 -11.62
C SER A 48 0.32 6.08 -10.21
N THR A 49 -0.11 4.82 -10.01
CA THR A 49 0.01 4.12 -8.72
C THR A 49 1.47 3.82 -8.38
N VAL A 50 2.25 3.33 -9.34
CA VAL A 50 3.69 3.10 -9.19
C VAL A 50 4.40 4.40 -8.80
N LEU A 51 4.12 5.50 -9.50
CA LEU A 51 4.73 6.81 -9.22
C LEU A 51 4.38 7.32 -7.82
N LYS A 52 3.12 7.20 -7.41
CA LYS A 52 2.68 7.59 -6.05
C LYS A 52 3.39 6.75 -4.98
N CYS A 53 3.49 5.44 -5.20
CA CYS A 53 4.17 4.54 -4.28
C CYS A 53 5.67 4.86 -4.21
N TYR A 54 6.32 5.07 -5.34
CA TYR A 54 7.73 5.46 -5.40
C TYR A 54 8.01 6.73 -4.60
N ASN A 55 7.21 7.77 -4.80
CA ASN A 55 7.37 9.02 -4.08
C ASN A 55 7.19 8.85 -2.56
N ALA A 56 6.20 8.04 -2.14
CA ALA A 56 5.98 7.77 -0.72
C ALA A 56 7.14 6.99 -0.09
N VAL A 57 7.68 5.98 -0.80
CA VAL A 57 8.83 5.18 -0.37
C VAL A 57 10.09 6.05 -0.29
N PHE A 58 10.32 6.91 -1.28
CA PHE A 58 11.44 7.86 -1.29
C PHE A 58 11.41 8.80 -0.09
N GLU A 59 10.23 9.36 0.21
CA GLU A 59 10.07 10.22 1.38
C GLU A 59 10.27 9.48 2.72
N ALA A 60 9.87 8.21 2.81
CA ALA A 60 10.11 7.38 3.98
C ALA A 60 11.60 7.07 4.15
N GLU A 61 12.30 6.72 3.07
CA GLU A 61 13.75 6.49 3.07
C GLU A 61 14.51 7.74 3.49
N LYS A 62 14.15 8.90 2.96
CA LYS A 62 14.73 10.20 3.33
C LYS A 62 14.53 10.53 4.81
N ALA A 63 13.44 10.09 5.41
CA ALA A 63 13.19 10.20 6.85
C ALA A 63 14.05 9.22 7.67
N GLY A 64 14.70 8.25 7.04
CA GLY A 64 15.55 7.23 7.67
C GLY A 64 14.81 5.92 7.98
N ALA A 65 13.62 5.70 7.38
CA ALA A 65 12.89 4.46 7.53
C ALA A 65 13.54 3.31 6.73
N ASN A 66 13.42 2.08 7.23
CA ASN A 66 13.80 0.90 6.47
C ASN A 66 12.69 0.53 5.48
N VAL A 67 12.91 0.85 4.21
CA VAL A 67 11.96 0.63 3.10
C VAL A 67 12.29 -0.59 2.24
N SER A 68 13.20 -1.46 2.65
CA SER A 68 13.71 -2.57 1.83
C SER A 68 12.61 -3.51 1.33
N SER A 69 11.59 -3.79 2.16
CA SER A 69 10.42 -4.60 1.80
C SER A 69 9.57 -3.92 0.72
N LEU A 70 9.34 -2.62 0.86
CA LEU A 70 8.57 -1.82 -0.09
C LEU A 70 9.28 -1.68 -1.43
N LEU A 71 10.60 -1.50 -1.44
CA LEU A 71 11.40 -1.45 -2.67
C LEU A 71 11.31 -2.75 -3.46
N ARG A 72 11.31 -3.90 -2.78
CA ARG A 72 11.12 -5.20 -3.45
C ARG A 72 9.76 -5.28 -4.12
N VAL A 73 8.69 -4.93 -3.42
CA VAL A 73 7.33 -4.92 -3.97
C VAL A 73 7.22 -3.94 -5.14
N LEU A 74 7.84 -2.78 -5.03
CA LEU A 74 7.84 -1.76 -6.08
C LEU A 74 8.58 -2.24 -7.34
N ASN A 75 9.68 -2.97 -7.20
CA ASN A 75 10.40 -3.58 -8.31
C ASN A 75 9.56 -4.65 -9.01
N GLU A 76 8.86 -5.51 -8.26
CA GLU A 76 7.96 -6.52 -8.81
C GLU A 76 6.79 -5.86 -9.57
N ALA A 77 6.19 -4.81 -9.00
CA ALA A 77 5.15 -4.03 -9.64
C ALA A 77 5.65 -3.36 -10.94
N GLY A 78 6.87 -2.80 -10.93
CA GLY A 78 7.51 -2.23 -12.11
C GLY A 78 7.73 -3.27 -13.22
N TRP A 79 8.06 -4.50 -12.86
CA TRP A 79 8.18 -5.60 -13.81
C TRP A 79 6.82 -5.96 -14.43
N LEU A 80 5.75 -6.04 -13.64
CA LEU A 80 4.39 -6.25 -14.14
C LEU A 80 3.96 -5.14 -15.09
N LEU A 81 4.23 -3.88 -14.75
CA LEU A 81 3.92 -2.74 -15.60
C LEU A 81 4.67 -2.79 -16.94
N SER A 82 5.94 -3.21 -16.92
CA SER A 82 6.72 -3.43 -18.14
C SER A 82 6.08 -4.51 -19.02
N ARG A 83 5.63 -5.63 -18.44
CA ARG A 83 4.94 -6.69 -19.18
C ARG A 83 3.59 -6.22 -19.74
N ALA A 84 2.85 -5.40 -18.99
CA ALA A 84 1.61 -4.79 -19.46
C ALA A 84 1.86 -3.97 -20.75
N ARG A 85 2.90 -3.15 -20.77
CA ARG A 85 3.26 -2.34 -21.94
C ARG A 85 3.68 -3.20 -23.13
N VAL A 86 4.47 -4.27 -22.91
CA VAL A 86 4.87 -5.20 -23.95
C VAL A 86 3.67 -5.92 -24.54
N ALA A 87 2.76 -6.44 -23.73
CA ALA A 87 1.52 -7.10 -24.17
C ALA A 87 0.65 -6.12 -24.98
N TYR A 88 0.50 -4.90 -24.53
CA TYR A 88 -0.25 -3.85 -25.22
C TYR A 88 0.32 -3.56 -26.62
N ASN A 89 1.65 -3.42 -26.74
CA ASN A 89 2.32 -3.15 -27.99
C ASN A 89 2.20 -4.33 -28.97
N ASN A 90 2.08 -5.55 -28.45
CA ASN A 90 1.87 -6.76 -29.26
C ASN A 90 0.40 -6.97 -29.64
N GLY A 91 -0.51 -6.09 -29.21
CA GLY A 91 -1.95 -6.21 -29.49
C GLY A 91 -2.69 -7.17 -28.56
N ASP A 92 -2.03 -7.75 -27.56
CA ASP A 92 -2.65 -8.60 -26.54
C ASP A 92 -3.20 -7.73 -25.39
N PHE A 93 -4.37 -7.14 -25.66
CA PHE A 93 -5.00 -6.21 -24.71
C PHE A 93 -5.50 -6.89 -23.45
N ASN A 94 -5.84 -8.18 -23.51
CA ASN A 94 -6.27 -8.93 -22.33
C ASN A 94 -5.13 -9.11 -21.33
N SER A 95 -3.98 -9.64 -21.78
CA SER A 95 -2.81 -9.79 -20.92
C SER A 95 -2.29 -8.43 -20.44
N ALA A 96 -2.36 -7.39 -21.28
CA ALA A 96 -1.97 -6.05 -20.89
C ALA A 96 -2.81 -5.51 -19.75
N TYR A 97 -4.12 -5.68 -19.82
CA TYR A 97 -5.06 -5.30 -18.75
C TYR A 97 -4.78 -6.08 -17.46
N GLU A 98 -4.65 -7.40 -17.53
CA GLU A 98 -4.40 -8.25 -16.37
C GLU A 98 -3.09 -7.87 -15.66
N TYR A 99 -2.00 -7.69 -16.40
CA TYR A 99 -0.74 -7.26 -15.81
C TYR A 99 -0.83 -5.87 -15.15
N ALA A 100 -1.54 -4.92 -15.76
CA ALA A 100 -1.72 -3.58 -15.20
C ALA A 100 -2.58 -3.60 -13.92
N VAL A 101 -3.64 -4.38 -13.90
CA VAL A 101 -4.49 -4.56 -12.72
C VAL A 101 -3.70 -5.23 -11.59
N ASN A 102 -2.96 -6.30 -11.87
CA ASN A 102 -2.13 -7.00 -10.90
C ASN A 102 -1.04 -6.07 -10.32
N CYS A 103 -0.43 -5.21 -11.16
CA CYS A 103 0.50 -4.18 -10.70
C CYS A 103 -0.16 -3.23 -9.69
N SER A 104 -1.34 -2.72 -10.01
CA SER A 104 -2.08 -1.80 -9.12
C SER A 104 -2.50 -2.47 -7.82
N GLN A 105 -2.96 -3.71 -7.87
CA GLN A 105 -3.35 -4.50 -6.69
C GLN A 105 -2.17 -4.78 -5.77
N MET A 106 -1.00 -5.11 -6.32
CA MET A 106 0.22 -5.34 -5.55
C MET A 106 0.65 -4.11 -4.75
N LEU A 107 0.38 -2.90 -5.28
CA LEU A 107 0.72 -1.63 -4.64
C LEU A 107 -0.41 -1.09 -3.75
N TYR A 108 -1.55 -1.79 -3.66
CA TYR A 108 -2.63 -1.36 -2.80
C TYR A 108 -2.19 -1.31 -1.33
N GLY A 109 -2.45 -0.20 -0.65
CA GLY A 109 -2.05 0.04 0.75
C GLY A 109 -0.56 0.32 0.96
N ARG A 110 0.32 0.14 -0.04
CA ARG A 110 1.78 0.37 0.13
C ARG A 110 2.15 1.83 0.29
N VAL A 111 1.36 2.74 -0.25
CA VAL A 111 1.53 4.19 -0.02
C VAL A 111 1.30 4.54 1.44
N ASP A 112 0.30 3.96 2.07
CA ASP A 112 0.00 4.25 3.47
C ASP A 112 0.99 3.56 4.42
N GLU A 113 1.46 2.35 4.07
CA GLU A 113 2.58 1.69 4.76
C GLU A 113 3.85 2.55 4.71
N ALA A 114 4.21 3.10 3.55
CA ALA A 114 5.36 4.01 3.43
C ALA A 114 5.21 5.27 4.29
N LYS A 115 4.01 5.86 4.34
CA LYS A 115 3.74 7.02 5.20
C LYS A 115 3.86 6.70 6.68
N SER A 116 3.37 5.53 7.13
CA SER A 116 3.49 5.12 8.54
C SER A 116 4.96 4.92 8.92
N LEU A 117 5.75 4.25 8.07
CA LEU A 117 7.19 4.09 8.28
C LEU A 117 7.93 5.44 8.34
N LYS A 118 7.54 6.40 7.50
CA LYS A 118 8.07 7.77 7.55
C LYS A 118 7.81 8.40 8.92
N LEU A 119 6.57 8.36 9.40
CA LEU A 119 6.19 8.93 10.69
C LEU A 119 6.92 8.27 11.87
N GLU A 120 7.08 6.95 11.83
CA GLU A 120 7.85 6.21 12.84
C GLU A 120 9.31 6.65 12.87
N ALA A 121 9.95 6.78 11.71
CA ALA A 121 11.33 7.25 11.61
C ALA A 121 11.49 8.69 12.09
N GLU A 122 10.58 9.59 11.76
CA GLU A 122 10.58 10.97 12.23
C GLU A 122 10.39 11.06 13.75
N ASN A 123 9.51 10.24 14.32
CA ASN A 123 9.29 10.18 15.76
C ASN A 123 10.50 9.60 16.49
N ALA A 124 11.12 8.54 15.98
CA ALA A 124 12.35 7.98 16.53
C ALA A 124 13.47 9.02 16.57
N ARG A 125 13.65 9.78 15.48
CA ARG A 125 14.65 10.87 15.41
C ARG A 125 14.36 11.98 16.41
N ARG A 126 13.10 12.36 16.63
CA ARG A 126 12.72 13.34 17.65
C ARG A 126 13.04 12.85 19.06
N MET A 127 12.73 11.60 19.36
CA MET A 127 13.01 11.00 20.67
C MET A 127 14.51 10.94 20.92
N ASP A 128 15.29 10.55 19.92
CA ASP A 128 16.75 10.51 19.98
C ASP A 128 17.33 11.90 20.28
N PHE A 129 16.83 12.94 19.61
CA PHE A 129 17.22 14.30 19.88
C PHE A 129 16.88 14.73 21.32
N LEU A 130 15.66 14.46 21.78
CA LEU A 130 15.22 14.82 23.13
C LEU A 130 16.05 14.10 24.21
N VAL A 131 16.31 12.82 24.06
CA VAL A 131 17.07 12.03 25.03
C VAL A 131 18.55 12.43 25.03
N ASN A 132 19.17 12.52 23.87
CA ASN A 132 20.63 12.73 23.79
C ASN A 132 21.05 14.20 23.96
N TYR A 133 20.29 15.15 23.46
CA TYR A 133 20.66 16.56 23.54
C TYR A 133 20.02 17.28 24.73
N VAL A 134 18.72 17.15 24.90
CA VAL A 134 18.03 17.85 26.01
C VAL A 134 18.34 17.18 27.32
N GLY A 135 18.30 15.84 27.40
CA GLY A 135 18.63 15.09 28.61
C GLY A 135 20.07 15.36 29.08
N SER A 136 21.04 15.31 28.15
CA SER A 136 22.46 15.60 28.48
C SER A 136 22.70 17.03 28.94
N SER A 137 22.05 18.01 28.30
CA SER A 137 22.21 19.43 28.69
C SER A 137 21.63 19.72 30.07
N VAL A 138 20.45 19.17 30.38
CA VAL A 138 19.84 19.30 31.72
C VAL A 138 20.71 18.62 32.78
N GLY A 139 21.25 17.43 32.50
CA GLY A 139 22.17 16.73 33.37
C GLY A 139 23.45 17.55 33.67
N ALA A 140 24.05 18.15 32.65
CA ALA A 140 25.24 18.99 32.81
C ALA A 140 24.97 20.23 33.71
N VAL A 141 23.84 20.91 33.48
CA VAL A 141 23.43 22.05 34.33
C VAL A 141 23.19 21.62 35.79
N ALA A 142 22.53 20.47 35.99
CA ALA A 142 22.28 19.95 37.33
C ALA A 142 23.59 19.63 38.10
N ILE A 143 24.61 19.09 37.41
CA ILE A 143 25.92 18.81 37.98
C ILE A 143 26.61 20.12 38.39
N VAL A 144 26.61 21.14 37.54
CA VAL A 144 27.25 22.44 37.83
C VAL A 144 26.57 23.14 39.02
N VAL A 145 25.22 23.20 39.00
CA VAL A 145 24.47 23.84 40.10
C VAL A 145 24.61 23.04 41.40
N GLY A 146 24.52 21.71 41.33
CA GLY A 146 24.71 20.84 42.50
C GLY A 146 26.13 20.94 43.08
N GLY A 147 27.15 20.95 42.23
CA GLY A 147 28.56 21.15 42.65
C GLY A 147 28.79 22.50 43.30
N TYR A 148 28.22 23.57 42.75
CA TYR A 148 28.30 24.91 43.35
C TYR A 148 27.59 24.98 44.71
N ALA A 149 26.39 24.45 44.82
CA ALA A 149 25.64 24.40 46.07
C ALA A 149 26.38 23.58 47.14
N PHE A 150 26.97 22.46 46.78
CA PHE A 150 27.77 21.61 47.65
C PHE A 150 29.04 22.36 48.15
N TRP A 151 29.73 23.06 47.25
CA TRP A 151 30.91 23.88 47.62
C TRP A 151 30.54 24.99 48.59
N VAL A 152 29.43 25.72 48.36
CA VAL A 152 28.96 26.77 49.28
C VAL A 152 28.62 26.18 50.66
N PHE A 153 27.98 24.99 50.68
CA PHE A 153 27.66 24.31 51.94
C PHE A 153 28.91 23.93 52.75
N LEU A 154 29.94 23.39 52.10
CA LEU A 154 31.21 23.05 52.76
C LEU A 154 31.90 24.29 53.33
N LYS A 155 31.97 25.37 52.56
CA LYS A 155 32.57 26.63 53.00
C LYS A 155 31.84 27.24 54.19
N LYS A 156 30.51 27.08 54.24
CA LYS A 156 29.73 27.57 55.38
C LYS A 156 30.01 26.77 56.67
N ARG A 157 30.23 25.45 56.52
CA ARG A 157 30.51 24.54 57.62
C ARG A 157 31.92 24.78 58.26
N GLU A 158 32.90 25.05 57.40
CA GLU A 158 34.25 25.44 57.89
C GLU A 158 34.21 26.64 58.78
N LYS A 159 33.53 27.73 58.43
CA LYS A 159 33.38 28.95 59.23
C LYS A 159 32.68 28.74 60.57
N THR A 160 31.85 27.68 60.69
CA THR A 160 31.13 27.37 61.93
C THR A 160 32.00 26.56 62.92
N LEU A 161 33.10 25.94 62.44
CA LEU A 161 34.04 25.18 63.26
C LEU A 161 35.19 26.02 63.80
N GLU A 162 35.45 27.24 63.26
CA GLU A 162 36.46 28.16 63.66
C GLU A 162 35.93 29.23 64.65
N ALA A 163 34.61 29.24 64.92
CA ALA A 163 33.99 30.15 65.91
C ALA A 163 33.64 29.43 67.21
#